data_8cfd811411cef79976a0a8dac2a88432
#
_entry.id   8cfd811411cef79976a0a8dac2a88432
#
_cell.length_a   1.000
_cell.length_b   1.000
_cell.length_c   1.000
_cell.angle_alpha   90.00
_cell.angle_beta   90.00
_cell.angle_gamma   90.00
#
_symmetry.space_group_name_H-M   'P 1'
#
loop_
_entity.id
_entity.type
_entity.pdbx_description
1 polymer ?
#
loop_
_entity_poly.entity_id
_entity_poly.type
_entity_poly.pdbx_seq_one_letter_code
_entity_poly.pdbx_strand_id
1 'polypeptide(L)'
;YPGDAHADPKVLLNDEAKLEEFKALIKKYNVEISALSCHGNPVHPNKEIAKEFDDAIRNTILLAEKLGIHQINTFSGCPGDCETAKYPNWVTCPWPNDFGEILEWQWNEVLIPYWKELVAFSKAHGVDKIALEMHPGFCVYNPESLLKLREAVGPEIGANFDPSHLIWQGIDPVAAIRALKGAIFHFHAKDTKVDKYNTAVNGVLDTKSYADEI
;
A
#
# COMPACT_ATOMS: atom_id res chain seq x y z
N TYR A 1 2.85 6.53 8.24
CA TYR A 1 1.56 7.13 8.64
C TYR A 1 1.64 8.65 8.50
N PRO A 2 0.50 9.37 8.28
CA PRO A 2 0.50 10.83 8.27
C PRO A 2 1.04 11.37 9.58
N GLY A 3 2.13 12.19 9.51
CA GLY A 3 2.76 12.78 10.68
C GLY A 3 4.09 12.17 11.13
N ASP A 4 4.45 10.99 10.67
CA ASP A 4 5.77 10.37 10.93
C ASP A 4 6.71 10.75 9.78
N ALA A 5 7.26 11.96 9.83
CA ALA A 5 7.78 12.52 8.61
C ALA A 5 9.29 12.75 8.61
N HIS A 6 10.02 11.97 7.82
CA HIS A 6 11.32 12.41 7.33
C HIS A 6 11.18 13.56 6.32
N ALA A 7 10.06 13.60 5.59
CA ALA A 7 9.67 14.65 4.66
C ALA A 7 8.17 14.91 4.80
N ASP A 8 7.76 15.77 5.74
CA ASP A 8 6.36 16.08 5.99
C ASP A 8 5.76 16.90 4.84
N PRO A 9 4.83 16.34 4.04
CA PRO A 9 4.20 17.08 2.94
C PRO A 9 3.48 18.34 3.41
N LYS A 10 2.87 18.33 4.61
CA LYS A 10 2.16 19.50 5.16
C LYS A 10 3.11 20.69 5.39
N VAL A 11 4.36 20.39 5.72
CA VAL A 11 5.39 21.43 5.92
C VAL A 11 6.02 21.83 4.60
N LEU A 12 6.53 20.83 3.83
CA LEU A 12 7.35 21.10 2.64
C LEU A 12 6.55 21.66 1.46
N LEU A 13 5.23 21.37 1.38
CA LEU A 13 4.39 21.97 0.35
C LEU A 13 4.00 23.43 0.64
N ASN A 14 4.02 23.83 1.91
CA ASN A 14 3.57 25.17 2.34
C ASN A 14 4.70 26.12 2.75
N ASP A 15 5.95 25.65 2.78
CA ASP A 15 7.13 26.44 3.15
C ASP A 15 8.27 26.20 2.13
N GLU A 16 8.38 27.09 1.15
CA GLU A 16 9.36 26.98 0.08
C GLU A 16 10.81 27.02 0.63
N ALA A 17 11.06 27.78 1.71
CA ALA A 17 12.40 27.84 2.30
C ALA A 17 12.80 26.47 2.89
N LYS A 18 11.89 25.79 3.56
CA LYS A 18 12.13 24.43 4.09
C LYS A 18 12.26 23.40 2.98
N LEU A 19 11.49 23.52 1.90
CA LEU A 19 11.63 22.65 0.74
C LEU A 19 13.02 22.77 0.11
N GLU A 20 13.51 23.99 -0.09
CA GLU A 20 14.85 24.23 -0.64
C GLU A 20 15.95 23.79 0.33
N GLU A 21 15.78 23.99 1.63
CA GLU A 21 16.70 23.43 2.65
C GLU A 21 16.75 21.90 2.56
N PHE A 22 15.61 21.23 2.45
CA PHE A 22 15.53 19.79 2.30
C PHE A 22 16.25 19.31 1.04
N LYS A 23 16.01 19.96 -0.11
CA LYS A 23 16.72 19.65 -1.37
C LYS A 23 18.25 19.89 -1.25
N ALA A 24 18.64 20.94 -0.56
CA ALA A 24 20.06 21.24 -0.33
C ALA A 24 20.74 20.18 0.55
N LEU A 25 20.06 19.64 1.55
CA LEU A 25 20.56 18.55 2.39
C LEU A 25 20.75 17.25 1.58
N ILE A 26 19.77 16.87 0.76
CA ILE A 26 19.88 15.72 -0.15
C ILE A 26 21.11 15.86 -1.04
N LYS A 27 21.27 17.02 -1.67
CA LYS A 27 22.43 17.30 -2.53
C LYS A 27 23.74 17.30 -1.74
N LYS A 28 23.77 17.92 -0.56
CA LYS A 28 24.97 18.02 0.30
C LYS A 28 25.53 16.66 0.69
N TYR A 29 24.63 15.73 1.02
CA TYR A 29 25.01 14.38 1.46
C TYR A 29 25.07 13.37 0.30
N ASN A 30 24.83 13.83 -0.94
CA ASN A 30 24.82 12.98 -2.13
C ASN A 30 23.91 11.74 -1.96
N VAL A 31 22.70 11.98 -1.45
CA VAL A 31 21.68 10.95 -1.23
C VAL A 31 20.65 11.03 -2.36
N GLU A 32 20.14 9.88 -2.78
CA GLU A 32 19.02 9.78 -3.71
C GLU A 32 17.79 9.27 -2.97
N ILE A 33 16.62 9.84 -3.24
CA ILE A 33 15.34 9.36 -2.74
C ILE A 33 14.71 8.50 -3.83
N SER A 34 14.60 7.21 -3.60
CA SER A 34 14.04 6.24 -4.55
C SER A 34 12.51 6.29 -4.63
N ALA A 35 11.85 6.61 -3.54
CA ALA A 35 10.39 6.74 -3.44
C ALA A 35 9.99 7.52 -2.18
N LEU A 36 8.79 8.10 -2.18
CA LEU A 36 8.14 8.57 -0.96
C LEU A 36 7.14 7.53 -0.47
N SER A 37 7.11 7.27 0.82
CA SER A 37 6.20 6.28 1.43
C SER A 37 5.11 6.97 2.24
N CYS A 38 3.85 6.62 1.98
CA CYS A 38 2.69 7.08 2.73
C CYS A 38 1.68 5.94 2.88
N HIS A 39 1.76 5.21 3.97
CA HIS A 39 0.91 4.06 4.22
C HIS A 39 -0.39 4.47 4.91
N GLY A 40 -1.50 3.84 4.53
CA GLY A 40 -2.80 4.10 5.12
C GLY A 40 -3.95 3.35 4.44
N ASN A 41 -5.18 3.64 4.85
CA ASN A 41 -6.39 3.06 4.27
C ASN A 41 -7.28 4.14 3.63
N PRO A 42 -7.02 4.55 2.39
CA PRO A 42 -7.78 5.62 1.73
C PRO A 42 -9.21 5.21 1.34
N VAL A 43 -9.53 3.93 1.43
CA VAL A 43 -10.88 3.38 1.21
C VAL A 43 -11.54 2.90 2.50
N HIS A 44 -11.09 3.42 3.65
CA HIS A 44 -11.68 3.10 4.96
C HIS A 44 -13.18 3.44 4.96
N PRO A 45 -14.06 2.57 5.55
CA PRO A 45 -15.51 2.83 5.57
C PRO A 45 -15.88 4.10 6.33
N ASN A 46 -15.14 4.46 7.38
CA ASN A 46 -15.27 5.80 7.98
C ASN A 46 -14.68 6.84 7.03
N LYS A 47 -15.54 7.73 6.54
CA LYS A 47 -15.19 8.73 5.51
C LYS A 47 -14.19 9.79 5.99
N GLU A 48 -14.15 10.10 7.28
CA GLU A 48 -13.15 11.04 7.84
C GLU A 48 -11.76 10.42 7.81
N ILE A 49 -11.64 9.15 8.22
CA ILE A 49 -10.40 8.38 8.16
C ILE A 49 -9.95 8.18 6.70
N ALA A 50 -10.87 7.79 5.82
CA ALA A 50 -10.58 7.63 4.40
C ALA A 50 -10.03 8.93 3.79
N LYS A 51 -10.68 10.06 4.10
CA LYS A 51 -10.25 11.38 3.61
C LYS A 51 -8.87 11.75 4.13
N GLU A 52 -8.57 11.51 5.40
CA GLU A 52 -7.25 11.80 5.97
C GLU A 52 -6.14 11.06 5.23
N PHE A 53 -6.33 9.78 4.93
CA PHE A 53 -5.36 8.98 4.18
C PHE A 53 -5.31 9.33 2.70
N ASP A 54 -6.44 9.66 2.07
CA ASP A 54 -6.46 10.13 0.68
C ASP A 54 -5.73 11.47 0.55
N ASP A 55 -6.02 12.44 1.43
CA ASP A 55 -5.30 13.72 1.48
C ASP A 55 -3.79 13.51 1.67
N ALA A 56 -3.40 12.58 2.55
CA ALA A 56 -1.99 12.27 2.79
C ALA A 56 -1.30 11.69 1.55
N ILE A 57 -1.94 10.78 0.84
CA ILE A 57 -1.40 10.19 -0.40
C ILE A 57 -1.30 11.25 -1.50
N ARG A 58 -2.33 12.07 -1.70
CA ARG A 58 -2.31 13.15 -2.70
C ARG A 58 -1.24 14.19 -2.38
N ASN A 59 -1.10 14.60 -1.14
CA ASN A 59 -0.02 15.50 -0.72
C ASN A 59 1.37 14.88 -0.91
N THR A 60 1.50 13.57 -0.71
CA THR A 60 2.76 12.85 -0.99
C THR A 60 3.09 12.86 -2.49
N ILE A 61 2.08 12.69 -3.35
CA ILE A 61 2.23 12.80 -4.81
C ILE A 61 2.68 14.23 -5.21
N LEU A 62 2.04 15.26 -4.66
CA LEU A 62 2.42 16.66 -4.92
C LEU A 62 3.85 16.98 -4.45
N LEU A 63 4.26 16.43 -3.32
CA LEU A 63 5.62 16.57 -2.84
C LEU A 63 6.62 15.82 -3.73
N ALA A 64 6.26 14.62 -4.20
CA ALA A 64 7.07 13.84 -5.14
C ALA A 64 7.31 14.63 -6.43
N GLU A 65 6.29 15.28 -6.99
CA GLU A 65 6.41 16.18 -8.14
C GLU A 65 7.45 17.29 -7.88
N LYS A 66 7.36 18.00 -6.74
CA LYS A 66 8.29 19.08 -6.37
C LYS A 66 9.73 18.61 -6.14
N LEU A 67 9.90 17.36 -5.77
CA LEU A 67 11.20 16.73 -5.55
C LEU A 67 11.74 15.99 -6.78
N GLY A 68 10.97 15.89 -7.87
CA GLY A 68 11.33 15.14 -9.07
C GLY A 68 11.36 13.63 -8.85
N ILE A 69 10.53 13.11 -7.92
CA ILE A 69 10.41 11.69 -7.60
C ILE A 69 9.21 11.13 -8.35
N HIS A 70 9.40 10.01 -9.05
CA HIS A 70 8.38 9.42 -9.92
C HIS A 70 7.66 8.22 -9.30
N GLN A 71 7.93 7.93 -8.02
CA GLN A 71 7.39 6.75 -7.34
C GLN A 71 6.92 7.07 -5.91
N ILE A 72 5.76 6.51 -5.56
CA ILE A 72 5.29 6.44 -4.17
C ILE A 72 5.05 4.99 -3.75
N ASN A 73 5.22 4.72 -2.45
CA ASN A 73 4.90 3.44 -1.82
C ASN A 73 3.73 3.61 -0.86
N THR A 74 2.75 2.70 -0.90
CA THR A 74 1.55 2.77 -0.05
C THR A 74 0.89 1.40 0.11
N PHE A 75 -0.24 1.34 0.84
CA PHE A 75 -1.14 0.18 0.90
C PHE A 75 -2.34 0.36 -0.02
N SER A 76 -2.96 -0.76 -0.42
CA SER A 76 -4.16 -0.73 -1.27
C SER A 76 -5.41 -0.20 -0.58
N GLY A 77 -5.43 -0.25 0.74
CA GLY A 77 -6.63 -0.06 1.53
C GLY A 77 -7.49 -1.32 1.65
N CYS A 78 -8.47 -1.25 2.55
CA CYS A 78 -9.48 -2.27 2.77
C CYS A 78 -10.81 -1.59 3.12
N PRO A 79 -11.86 -1.74 2.29
CA PRO A 79 -13.19 -1.23 2.59
C PRO A 79 -13.90 -2.02 3.69
N GLY A 80 -15.10 -1.58 4.05
CA GLY A 80 -16.04 -2.38 4.84
C GLY A 80 -16.77 -3.43 3.99
N ASP A 81 -17.84 -3.98 4.55
CA ASP A 81 -18.75 -4.94 3.89
C ASP A 81 -19.89 -4.26 3.13
N CYS A 82 -20.13 -2.98 3.38
CA CYS A 82 -21.16 -2.17 2.72
C CYS A 82 -20.87 -0.67 2.92
N GLU A 83 -21.68 0.19 2.32
CA GLU A 83 -21.55 1.65 2.41
C GLU A 83 -21.69 2.21 3.83
N THR A 84 -22.42 1.53 4.71
CA THR A 84 -22.69 1.95 6.09
C THR A 84 -21.78 1.27 7.12
N ALA A 85 -20.81 0.49 6.68
CA ALA A 85 -19.85 -0.18 7.55
C ALA A 85 -19.07 0.82 8.40
N LYS A 86 -18.70 0.42 9.62
CA LYS A 86 -17.86 1.22 10.53
C LYS A 86 -16.39 0.87 10.44
N TYR A 87 -16.10 -0.38 10.15
CA TYR A 87 -14.76 -0.96 10.19
C TYR A 87 -14.42 -1.65 8.87
N PRO A 88 -13.14 -1.72 8.51
CA PRO A 88 -12.69 -2.54 7.39
C PRO A 88 -13.08 -4.01 7.59
N ASN A 89 -13.38 -4.68 6.50
CA ASN A 89 -13.65 -6.11 6.48
C ASN A 89 -12.72 -6.81 5.49
N TRP A 90 -11.67 -7.44 6.00
CA TRP A 90 -10.70 -8.15 5.17
C TRP A 90 -11.21 -9.54 4.81
N VAL A 91 -11.74 -9.69 3.61
CA VAL A 91 -12.29 -10.95 3.11
C VAL A 91 -11.20 -11.73 2.37
N THR A 92 -10.86 -12.90 2.89
CA THR A 92 -9.85 -13.82 2.32
C THR A 92 -10.42 -15.15 1.87
N CYS A 93 -11.63 -15.49 2.33
CA CYS A 93 -12.30 -16.72 1.97
C CYS A 93 -13.66 -16.38 1.33
N PRO A 94 -13.94 -16.82 0.09
CA PRO A 94 -15.19 -16.48 -0.62
C PRO A 94 -16.39 -17.37 -0.20
N TRP A 95 -16.28 -18.06 0.91
CA TRP A 95 -17.35 -18.93 1.44
C TRP A 95 -17.53 -18.67 2.95
N PRO A 96 -18.79 -18.55 3.47
CA PRO A 96 -20.09 -18.57 2.77
C PRO A 96 -20.24 -17.54 1.64
N ASN A 97 -21.27 -17.69 0.79
CA ASN A 97 -21.48 -16.88 -0.41
C ASN A 97 -21.49 -15.37 -0.13
N ASP A 98 -21.98 -14.96 1.03
CA ASP A 98 -21.98 -13.57 1.50
C ASP A 98 -20.58 -12.93 1.40
N PHE A 99 -19.53 -13.69 1.74
CA PHE A 99 -18.14 -13.19 1.63
C PHE A 99 -17.70 -12.98 0.18
N GLY A 100 -18.21 -13.80 -0.74
CA GLY A 100 -17.99 -13.60 -2.17
C GLY A 100 -18.65 -12.33 -2.68
N GLU A 101 -19.89 -12.06 -2.25
CA GLU A 101 -20.63 -10.85 -2.61
C GLU A 101 -19.97 -9.58 -2.05
N ILE A 102 -19.52 -9.63 -0.78
CA ILE A 102 -18.74 -8.55 -0.16
C ILE A 102 -17.46 -8.29 -0.95
N LEU A 103 -16.72 -9.33 -1.30
CA LEU A 103 -15.46 -9.21 -2.04
C LEU A 103 -15.68 -8.59 -3.43
N GLU A 104 -16.73 -8.99 -4.15
CA GLU A 104 -17.10 -8.40 -5.45
C GLU A 104 -17.41 -6.90 -5.31
N TRP A 105 -18.24 -6.54 -4.34
CA TRP A 105 -18.57 -5.14 -4.06
C TRP A 105 -17.32 -4.31 -3.68
N GLN A 106 -16.48 -4.82 -2.77
CA GLN A 106 -15.25 -4.14 -2.37
C GLN A 106 -14.34 -3.82 -3.55
N TRP A 107 -14.18 -4.76 -4.46
CA TRP A 107 -13.30 -4.59 -5.62
C TRP A 107 -13.93 -3.71 -6.70
N ASN A 108 -15.16 -3.96 -7.08
CA ASN A 108 -15.78 -3.34 -8.25
C ASN A 108 -16.37 -1.96 -7.96
N GLU A 109 -16.93 -1.76 -6.76
CA GLU A 109 -17.61 -0.51 -6.42
C GLU A 109 -16.71 0.46 -5.61
N VAL A 110 -15.66 -0.03 -4.96
CA VAL A 110 -14.84 0.82 -4.10
C VAL A 110 -13.39 0.88 -4.56
N LEU A 111 -12.69 -0.26 -4.59
CA LEU A 111 -11.24 -0.30 -4.74
C LEU A 111 -10.80 0.13 -6.15
N ILE A 112 -11.33 -0.52 -7.18
CA ILE A 112 -10.95 -0.25 -8.57
C ILE A 112 -11.30 1.19 -8.99
N PRO A 113 -12.51 1.74 -8.70
CA PRO A 113 -12.82 3.13 -8.98
C PRO A 113 -11.87 4.11 -8.29
N TYR A 114 -11.58 3.92 -7.01
CA TYR A 114 -10.65 4.75 -6.26
C TYR A 114 -9.26 4.78 -6.92
N TRP A 115 -8.70 3.60 -7.20
CA TRP A 115 -7.36 3.50 -7.76
C TRP A 115 -7.26 4.03 -9.19
N LYS A 116 -8.31 3.92 -10.01
CA LYS A 116 -8.36 4.56 -11.33
C LYS A 116 -8.26 6.07 -11.24
N GLU A 117 -8.98 6.68 -10.31
CA GLU A 117 -8.95 8.13 -10.09
C GLU A 117 -7.58 8.57 -9.55
N LEU A 118 -7.04 7.88 -8.53
CA LEU A 118 -5.75 8.23 -7.95
C LEU A 118 -4.59 8.07 -8.93
N VAL A 119 -4.60 7.05 -9.77
CA VAL A 119 -3.59 6.85 -10.83
C VAL A 119 -3.66 7.98 -11.86
N ALA A 120 -4.86 8.41 -12.26
CA ALA A 120 -5.00 9.55 -13.17
C ALA A 120 -4.43 10.84 -12.55
N PHE A 121 -4.72 11.10 -11.27
CA PHE A 121 -4.14 12.21 -10.53
C PHE A 121 -2.61 12.09 -10.43
N SER A 122 -2.10 10.94 -10.05
CA SER A 122 -0.66 10.67 -9.90
C SER A 122 0.11 10.92 -11.19
N LYS A 123 -0.41 10.45 -12.32
CA LYS A 123 0.19 10.69 -13.66
C LYS A 123 0.22 12.17 -14.03
N ALA A 124 -0.84 12.91 -13.72
CA ALA A 124 -0.91 14.35 -13.99
C ALA A 124 0.18 15.13 -13.24
N HIS A 125 0.70 14.57 -12.14
CA HIS A 125 1.77 15.14 -11.32
C HIS A 125 3.14 14.45 -11.50
N GLY A 126 3.32 13.69 -12.60
CA GLY A 126 4.60 13.08 -12.95
C GLY A 126 5.01 11.88 -12.11
N VAL A 127 4.11 11.35 -11.28
CA VAL A 127 4.31 10.10 -10.53
C VAL A 127 3.65 8.97 -11.29
N ASP A 128 4.45 8.15 -11.95
CA ASP A 128 4.00 7.09 -12.85
C ASP A 128 4.15 5.67 -12.26
N LYS A 129 4.61 5.57 -11.00
CA LYS A 129 4.74 4.32 -10.27
C LYS A 129 4.13 4.43 -8.88
N ILE A 130 3.13 3.61 -8.64
CA ILE A 130 2.53 3.41 -7.32
C ILE A 130 2.84 1.98 -6.88
N ALA A 131 3.75 1.85 -5.94
CA ALA A 131 4.19 0.56 -5.42
C ALA A 131 3.36 0.18 -4.18
N LEU A 132 2.46 -0.78 -4.36
CA LEU A 132 1.63 -1.29 -3.27
C LEU A 132 2.38 -2.36 -2.49
N GLU A 133 2.48 -2.18 -1.19
CA GLU A 133 2.96 -3.23 -0.31
C GLU A 133 1.86 -4.26 -0.11
N MET A 134 2.17 -5.51 -0.47
CA MET A 134 1.25 -6.64 -0.29
C MET A 134 1.25 -7.02 1.19
N HIS A 135 0.21 -6.58 1.89
CA HIS A 135 0.13 -6.72 3.35
C HIS A 135 -1.22 -7.30 3.78
N PRO A 136 -1.25 -8.34 4.62
CA PRO A 136 -2.47 -8.85 5.23
C PRO A 136 -3.27 -7.76 5.94
N GLY A 137 -4.60 -7.84 5.85
CA GLY A 137 -5.50 -6.79 6.32
C GLY A 137 -5.86 -5.75 5.26
N PHE A 138 -5.24 -5.81 4.07
CA PHE A 138 -5.56 -4.98 2.91
C PHE A 138 -6.02 -5.84 1.72
N CYS A 139 -6.72 -5.24 0.76
CA CYS A 139 -7.24 -5.98 -0.40
C CYS A 139 -6.12 -6.55 -1.28
N VAL A 140 -4.98 -5.85 -1.37
CA VAL A 140 -3.77 -6.35 -2.04
C VAL A 140 -2.82 -6.91 -0.99
N TYR A 141 -2.75 -8.23 -0.86
CA TYR A 141 -1.96 -8.93 0.15
C TYR A 141 -1.10 -10.07 -0.40
N ASN A 142 -1.23 -10.38 -1.69
CA ASN A 142 -0.48 -11.41 -2.37
C ASN A 142 -0.29 -11.06 -3.86
N PRO A 143 0.54 -11.81 -4.63
CA PRO A 143 0.77 -11.54 -6.05
C PRO A 143 -0.50 -11.54 -6.89
N GLU A 144 -1.45 -12.43 -6.64
CA GLU A 144 -2.71 -12.53 -7.38
C GLU A 144 -3.54 -11.25 -7.24
N SER A 145 -3.76 -10.79 -6.01
CA SER A 145 -4.53 -9.57 -5.74
C SER A 145 -3.84 -8.31 -6.29
N LEU A 146 -2.49 -8.26 -6.27
CA LEU A 146 -1.76 -7.17 -6.91
C LEU A 146 -1.98 -7.15 -8.43
N LEU A 147 -1.81 -8.29 -9.07
CA LEU A 147 -1.95 -8.41 -10.53
C LEU A 147 -3.39 -8.13 -10.98
N LYS A 148 -4.39 -8.56 -10.20
CA LYS A 148 -5.81 -8.25 -10.42
C LYS A 148 -6.04 -6.73 -10.42
N LEU A 149 -5.50 -6.01 -9.43
CA LEU A 149 -5.65 -4.55 -9.39
C LEU A 149 -4.91 -3.88 -10.54
N ARG A 150 -3.68 -4.31 -10.82
CA ARG A 150 -2.88 -3.80 -11.95
C ARG A 150 -3.58 -3.99 -13.29
N GLU A 151 -4.19 -5.14 -13.54
CA GLU A 151 -4.97 -5.41 -14.76
C GLU A 151 -6.18 -4.48 -14.88
N ALA A 152 -6.88 -4.24 -13.79
CA ALA A 152 -8.09 -3.42 -13.76
C ALA A 152 -7.82 -1.91 -13.86
N VAL A 153 -6.66 -1.44 -13.37
CA VAL A 153 -6.35 0.00 -13.21
C VAL A 153 -5.31 0.47 -14.22
N GLY A 154 -4.19 -0.24 -14.35
CA GLY A 154 -3.13 0.12 -15.27
C GLY A 154 -1.71 -0.27 -14.81
N PRO A 155 -0.73 -0.11 -15.71
CA PRO A 155 0.65 -0.50 -15.47
C PRO A 155 1.37 0.37 -14.42
N GLU A 156 0.78 1.46 -13.99
CA GLU A 156 1.29 2.33 -12.93
C GLU A 156 1.21 1.67 -11.54
N ILE A 157 0.33 0.67 -11.36
CA ILE A 157 0.25 -0.15 -10.16
C ILE A 157 1.33 -1.24 -10.20
N GLY A 158 2.13 -1.33 -9.16
CA GLY A 158 3.14 -2.36 -9.00
C GLY A 158 3.38 -2.71 -7.53
N ALA A 159 4.35 -3.58 -7.27
CA ALA A 159 4.67 -4.04 -5.93
C ALA A 159 5.78 -3.21 -5.27
N ASN A 160 5.55 -2.79 -4.05
CA ASN A 160 6.60 -2.69 -3.04
C ASN A 160 6.72 -4.09 -2.41
N PHE A 161 7.73 -4.84 -2.84
CA PHE A 161 7.86 -6.24 -2.49
C PHE A 161 8.52 -6.39 -1.12
N ASP A 162 7.74 -6.75 -0.11
CA ASP A 162 8.21 -7.13 1.21
C ASP A 162 8.02 -8.64 1.42
N PRO A 163 9.08 -9.44 1.35
CA PRO A 163 8.97 -10.89 1.48
C PRO A 163 8.50 -11.32 2.87
N SER A 164 8.73 -10.52 3.91
CA SER A 164 8.35 -10.89 5.27
C SER A 164 6.85 -11.11 5.42
N HIS A 165 6.03 -10.30 4.74
CA HIS A 165 4.57 -10.44 4.75
C HIS A 165 4.06 -11.62 3.94
N LEU A 166 4.88 -12.17 3.05
CA LEU A 166 4.53 -13.33 2.23
C LEU A 166 4.94 -14.65 2.88
N ILE A 167 6.14 -14.71 3.47
CA ILE A 167 6.74 -15.91 4.02
C ILE A 167 5.86 -16.56 5.08
N TRP A 168 5.34 -15.80 6.04
CA TRP A 168 4.51 -16.36 7.08
C TRP A 168 3.12 -16.81 6.59
N GLN A 169 2.65 -16.30 5.45
CA GLN A 169 1.45 -16.80 4.76
C GLN A 169 1.71 -18.12 4.01
N GLY A 170 2.95 -18.64 4.00
CA GLY A 170 3.33 -19.82 3.25
C GLY A 170 3.62 -19.57 1.77
N ILE A 171 3.77 -18.31 1.37
CA ILE A 171 4.09 -17.93 0.00
C ILE A 171 5.62 -17.97 -0.19
N ASP A 172 6.07 -18.72 -1.20
CA ASP A 172 7.48 -18.75 -1.60
C ASP A 172 7.89 -17.43 -2.27
N PRO A 173 8.87 -16.67 -1.72
CA PRO A 173 9.25 -15.37 -2.30
C PRO A 173 9.79 -15.47 -3.72
N VAL A 174 10.47 -16.56 -4.07
CA VAL A 174 11.02 -16.75 -5.43
C VAL A 174 9.90 -16.98 -6.44
N ALA A 175 8.89 -17.75 -6.05
CA ALA A 175 7.69 -17.95 -6.88
C ALA A 175 6.93 -16.63 -7.05
N ALA A 176 6.76 -15.86 -5.97
CA ALA A 176 6.12 -14.54 -6.00
C ALA A 176 6.85 -13.55 -6.90
N ILE A 177 8.19 -13.45 -6.81
CA ILE A 177 9.02 -12.60 -7.68
C ILE A 177 8.83 -12.98 -9.15
N ARG A 178 8.79 -14.27 -9.46
CA ARG A 178 8.57 -14.75 -10.83
C ARG A 178 7.18 -14.39 -11.36
N ALA A 179 6.15 -14.53 -10.52
CA ALA A 179 4.78 -14.16 -10.87
C ALA A 179 4.64 -12.65 -11.10
N LEU A 180 5.35 -11.83 -10.35
CA LEU A 180 5.33 -10.37 -10.41
C LEU A 180 6.33 -9.79 -11.43
N LYS A 181 6.84 -10.58 -12.35
CA LYS A 181 7.80 -10.11 -13.37
C LYS A 181 7.29 -8.84 -14.08
N GLY A 182 8.08 -7.76 -14.00
CA GLY A 182 7.76 -6.47 -14.61
C GLY A 182 6.77 -5.61 -13.80
N ALA A 183 6.35 -6.08 -12.63
CA ALA A 183 5.46 -5.35 -11.72
C ALA A 183 6.11 -5.02 -10.36
N ILE A 184 7.36 -5.36 -10.11
CA ILE A 184 8.07 -5.00 -8.88
C ILE A 184 8.74 -3.64 -9.11
N PHE A 185 8.38 -2.64 -8.29
CA PHE A 185 8.91 -1.28 -8.38
C PHE A 185 9.82 -0.93 -7.22
N HIS A 186 9.56 -1.52 -6.05
CA HIS A 186 10.33 -1.29 -4.83
C HIS A 186 10.50 -2.60 -4.06
N PHE A 187 11.48 -2.63 -3.15
CA PHE A 187 11.80 -3.83 -2.39
C PHE A 187 12.16 -3.47 -0.94
N HIS A 188 11.50 -4.13 0.01
CA HIS A 188 11.90 -4.13 1.41
C HIS A 188 12.71 -5.40 1.69
N ALA A 189 14.01 -5.24 1.97
CA ALA A 189 14.90 -6.35 2.32
C ALA A 189 14.68 -6.75 3.79
N LYS A 190 13.49 -7.29 4.08
CA LYS A 190 13.05 -7.68 5.42
C LYS A 190 12.78 -9.18 5.48
N ASP A 191 13.24 -9.82 6.54
CA ASP A 191 13.04 -11.24 6.79
C ASP A 191 11.99 -11.45 7.90
N THR A 192 11.53 -12.70 8.05
CA THR A 192 10.62 -13.08 9.12
C THR A 192 10.91 -14.52 9.57
N LYS A 193 10.81 -14.75 10.87
CA LYS A 193 10.92 -16.08 11.45
C LYS A 193 9.51 -16.64 11.67
N VAL A 194 9.23 -17.78 11.05
CA VAL A 194 7.97 -18.50 11.26
C VAL A 194 8.11 -19.49 12.42
N ASP A 195 7.23 -19.39 13.41
CA ASP A 195 7.06 -20.42 14.43
C ASP A 195 6.35 -21.62 13.82
N LYS A 196 7.14 -22.63 13.45
CA LYS A 196 6.64 -23.84 12.79
C LYS A 196 5.68 -24.64 13.64
N TYR A 197 5.81 -24.63 14.97
CA TYR A 197 4.91 -25.34 15.86
C TYR A 197 3.57 -24.62 15.94
N ASN A 198 3.56 -23.31 16.18
CA ASN A 198 2.33 -22.52 16.21
C ASN A 198 1.60 -22.60 14.86
N THR A 199 2.31 -22.47 13.76
CA THR A 199 1.72 -22.58 12.41
C THR A 199 1.13 -23.98 12.15
N ALA A 200 1.79 -25.04 12.63
CA ALA A 200 1.31 -26.41 12.47
C ALA A 200 0.01 -26.66 13.28
N VAL A 201 -0.17 -25.97 14.41
CA VAL A 201 -1.36 -26.15 15.28
C VAL A 201 -2.49 -25.20 14.88
N ASN A 202 -2.20 -23.94 14.63
CA ASN A 202 -3.20 -22.87 14.49
C ASN A 202 -3.32 -22.31 13.06
N GLY A 203 -2.43 -22.67 12.16
CA GLY A 203 -2.35 -22.08 10.83
C GLY A 203 -1.75 -20.67 10.88
N VAL A 204 -2.10 -19.86 9.88
CA VAL A 204 -1.53 -18.51 9.67
C VAL A 204 -2.52 -17.35 9.92
N LEU A 205 -3.76 -17.68 10.30
CA LEU A 205 -4.83 -16.71 10.56
C LEU A 205 -5.24 -16.78 12.05
N ASP A 206 -4.25 -16.72 12.95
CA ASP A 206 -4.55 -16.68 14.38
C ASP A 206 -4.88 -15.27 14.86
N THR A 207 -5.37 -15.18 16.09
CA THR A 207 -5.82 -13.91 16.70
C THR A 207 -4.79 -13.31 17.66
N LYS A 208 -3.56 -13.81 17.66
CA LYS A 208 -2.51 -13.24 18.50
C LYS A 208 -2.11 -11.85 18.03
N SER A 209 -1.70 -11.04 18.97
CA SER A 209 -1.21 -9.70 18.65
C SER A 209 0.05 -9.78 17.82
N TYR A 210 0.06 -9.10 16.69
CA TYR A 210 1.22 -8.96 15.83
C TYR A 210 2.45 -8.37 16.55
N ALA A 211 2.22 -7.57 17.60
CA ALA A 211 3.29 -6.96 18.40
C ALA A 211 3.97 -7.95 19.35
N ASP A 212 3.34 -9.06 19.68
CA ASP A 212 3.86 -10.04 20.63
C ASP A 212 4.74 -11.12 19.96
N GLU A 213 4.84 -11.11 18.61
CA GLU A 213 5.50 -12.17 17.83
C GLU A 213 6.70 -11.68 16.99
N ILE A 214 7.06 -10.38 17.09
CA ILE A 214 8.19 -9.79 16.36
C ILE A 214 9.45 -9.74 17.21
#